data_d47da653e0eea0035b4ce4697bbf1017
#
_entry.id   d47da653e0eea0035b4ce4697bbf1017
#
_cell.length_a   1.000
_cell.length_b   1.000
_cell.length_c   1.000
_cell.angle_alpha   90.00
_cell.angle_beta   90.00
_cell.angle_gamma   90.00
#
_symmetry.space_group_name_H-M   'P 1'
#
loop_
_entity.id
_entity.type
_entity.pdbx_description
1 polymer ?
#
loop_
_entity_poly.entity_id
_entity_poly.type
_entity_poly.pdbx_seq_one_letter_code
_entity_poly.pdbx_strand_id
1 'polypeptide(L)'
;MAENQLLELFTYCLIDFETGIISYISISGAPRVSTIRTLFDHYFLHTESIVTKLAAIMQDDIISKLASKKTISKLEVEVAVPSDQILSELGVNPNSYDALQNVRTRTATYEVVGHRNKSIFENQSGFMELIGDIKSTLGENLLKLRANAKDENEQSQSYDLLQYSF
;
A
#
# COMPACT_ATOMS: atom_id res chain seq x y z
N MET A 1 14.18 18.80 40.49
CA MET A 1 13.11 17.95 39.98
C MET A 1 13.04 18.25 38.49
N ALA A 2 13.35 17.31 37.63
CA ALA A 2 13.23 17.51 36.19
C ALA A 2 11.73 17.49 35.85
N GLU A 3 11.23 18.58 35.30
CA GLU A 3 9.88 18.60 34.71
C GLU A 3 9.85 17.55 33.59
N ASN A 4 8.92 16.59 33.74
CA ASN A 4 8.63 15.64 32.67
C ASN A 4 8.05 16.42 31.49
N GLN A 5 8.90 16.80 30.54
CA GLN A 5 8.44 17.34 29.26
C GLN A 5 7.83 16.17 28.48
N LEU A 6 6.50 16.16 28.36
CA LEU A 6 5.78 15.27 27.45
C LEU A 6 6.00 15.76 26.02
N LEU A 7 6.65 14.92 25.20
CA LEU A 7 6.77 15.18 23.77
C LEU A 7 5.51 14.60 23.10
N GLU A 8 4.62 15.48 22.62
CA GLU A 8 3.45 15.07 21.86
C GLU A 8 3.78 15.04 20.36
N LEU A 9 3.58 13.90 19.73
CA LEU A 9 3.66 13.74 18.28
C LEU A 9 2.24 13.72 17.72
N PHE A 10 1.96 14.64 16.81
CA PHE A 10 0.66 14.74 16.15
C PHE A 10 0.81 14.77 14.63
N THR A 11 -0.26 14.43 13.95
CA THR A 11 -0.37 14.49 12.51
C THR A 11 -1.66 15.19 12.12
N TYR A 12 -1.74 15.59 10.87
CA TYR A 12 -2.92 16.24 10.32
C TYR A 12 -3.63 15.29 9.37
N CYS A 13 -4.95 15.27 9.45
CA CYS A 13 -5.80 14.64 8.45
C CYS A 13 -6.89 15.62 8.00
N LEU A 14 -7.22 15.58 6.72
CA LEU A 14 -8.33 16.28 6.11
C LEU A 14 -9.35 15.22 5.68
N ILE A 15 -10.59 15.40 6.07
CA ILE A 15 -11.68 14.49 5.74
C ILE A 15 -12.66 15.25 4.84
N ASP A 16 -12.86 14.73 3.64
CA ASP A 16 -13.93 15.16 2.75
C ASP A 16 -15.13 14.22 2.94
N PHE A 17 -16.16 14.71 3.61
CA PHE A 17 -17.34 13.92 3.92
C PHE A 17 -18.27 13.68 2.71
N GLU A 18 -18.12 14.45 1.63
CA GLU A 18 -18.92 14.24 0.42
C GLU A 18 -18.39 13.06 -0.38
N THR A 19 -17.08 12.95 -0.49
CA THR A 19 -16.42 11.88 -1.26
C THR A 19 -15.99 10.70 -0.40
N GLY A 20 -15.97 10.83 0.92
CA GLY A 20 -15.41 9.85 1.84
C GLY A 20 -13.88 9.76 1.77
N ILE A 21 -13.22 10.77 1.19
CA ILE A 21 -11.77 10.80 1.06
C ILE A 21 -11.14 11.44 2.30
N ILE A 22 -10.13 10.78 2.87
CA ILE A 22 -9.32 11.30 3.98
C ILE A 22 -7.89 11.50 3.47
N SER A 23 -7.38 12.72 3.48
CA SER A 23 -5.97 13.03 3.23
C SER A 23 -5.21 13.10 4.54
N TYR A 24 -4.04 12.48 4.60
CA TYR A 24 -3.31 12.29 5.84
C TYR A 24 -1.80 12.52 5.66
N ILE A 25 -1.18 13.21 6.60
CA ILE A 25 0.28 13.43 6.59
C ILE A 25 0.96 12.32 7.38
N SER A 26 1.73 11.47 6.69
CA SER A 26 2.51 10.42 7.33
C SER A 26 3.85 10.96 7.82
N ILE A 27 4.07 10.95 9.14
CA ILE A 27 5.31 11.36 9.77
C ILE A 27 5.82 10.20 10.64
N SER A 28 7.13 9.95 10.63
CA SER A 28 7.72 8.92 11.47
C SER A 28 7.45 9.18 12.95
N GLY A 29 6.91 8.17 13.66
CA GLY A 29 6.54 8.27 15.07
C GLY A 29 5.14 8.82 15.35
N ALA A 30 4.48 9.43 14.35
CA ALA A 30 3.09 9.88 14.51
C ALA A 30 2.10 8.71 14.40
N PRO A 31 0.86 8.88 14.88
CA PRO A 31 -0.19 7.87 14.73
C PRO A 31 -0.34 7.44 13.27
N ARG A 32 -0.55 6.15 13.04
CA ARG A 32 -0.76 5.62 11.68
C ARG A 32 -2.21 5.88 11.26
N VAL A 33 -2.45 5.85 9.98
CA VAL A 33 -3.79 5.97 9.39
C VAL A 33 -4.79 4.94 9.93
N SER A 34 -4.34 3.73 10.26
CA SER A 34 -5.16 2.71 10.93
C SER A 34 -5.74 3.19 12.27
N THR A 35 -5.10 4.18 12.92
CA THR A 35 -5.61 4.80 14.15
C THR A 35 -6.89 5.58 13.87
N ILE A 36 -7.04 6.18 12.69
CA ILE A 36 -8.26 6.88 12.27
C ILE A 36 -9.42 5.88 12.18
N ARG A 37 -9.17 4.71 11.58
CA ARG A 37 -10.16 3.63 11.54
C ARG A 37 -10.59 3.23 12.95
N THR A 38 -9.64 3.00 13.85
CA THR A 38 -9.93 2.64 15.24
C THR A 38 -10.76 3.71 15.94
N LEU A 39 -10.47 4.99 15.66
CA LEU A 39 -11.24 6.11 16.20
C LEU A 39 -12.68 6.09 15.68
N PHE A 40 -12.88 5.92 14.38
CA PHE A 40 -14.21 5.86 13.78
C PHE A 40 -14.98 4.62 14.24
N ASP A 41 -14.36 3.44 14.29
CA ASP A 41 -14.99 2.24 14.81
C ASP A 41 -15.41 2.42 16.27
N HIS A 42 -14.60 3.12 17.08
CA HIS A 42 -14.97 3.42 18.47
C HIS A 42 -16.23 4.27 18.57
N TYR A 43 -16.36 5.30 17.74
CA TYR A 43 -17.51 6.20 17.79
C TYR A 43 -18.74 5.62 17.09
N PHE A 44 -18.59 5.07 15.89
CA PHE A 44 -19.74 4.68 15.05
C PHE A 44 -20.24 3.26 15.33
N LEU A 45 -19.36 2.34 15.70
CA LEU A 45 -19.78 0.98 16.03
C LEU A 45 -20.71 0.96 17.26
N HIS A 46 -20.41 1.79 18.26
CA HIS A 46 -21.20 1.85 19.49
C HIS A 46 -22.49 2.67 19.37
N THR A 47 -22.55 3.60 18.43
CA THR A 47 -23.71 4.50 18.27
C THR A 47 -24.64 4.04 17.16
N GLU A 48 -24.12 3.56 16.05
CA GLU A 48 -24.90 3.32 14.83
C GLU A 48 -24.69 1.93 14.22
N SER A 49 -23.90 1.06 14.85
CA SER A 49 -23.52 -0.27 14.33
C SER A 49 -22.84 -0.19 12.94
N ILE A 50 -22.17 0.90 12.64
CA ILE A 50 -21.45 1.13 11.39
C ILE A 50 -20.01 0.66 11.55
N VAL A 51 -19.53 -0.13 10.61
CA VAL A 51 -18.13 -0.58 10.51
C VAL A 51 -17.40 0.26 9.47
N THR A 52 -16.31 0.90 9.88
CA THR A 52 -15.51 1.73 8.99
C THR A 52 -14.52 0.88 8.20
N LYS A 53 -14.53 1.01 6.89
CA LYS A 53 -13.51 0.43 6.01
C LYS A 53 -12.64 1.55 5.45
N LEU A 54 -11.33 1.40 5.59
CA LEU A 54 -10.34 2.28 4.97
C LEU A 54 -9.66 1.51 3.84
N ALA A 55 -9.69 2.05 2.63
CA ALA A 55 -9.02 1.47 1.48
C ALA A 55 -8.02 2.49 0.90
N ALA A 56 -6.88 2.00 0.43
CA ALA A 56 -5.93 2.84 -0.28
C ALA A 56 -6.45 3.14 -1.69
N ILE A 57 -6.27 4.39 -2.13
CA ILE A 57 -6.61 4.80 -3.49
C ILE A 57 -5.34 4.77 -4.34
N MET A 58 -5.38 4.11 -5.48
CA MET A 58 -4.28 4.15 -6.45
C MET A 58 -4.26 5.49 -7.18
N GLN A 59 -3.06 6.02 -7.38
CA GLN A 59 -2.84 7.26 -8.11
C GLN A 59 -2.73 6.96 -9.61
N ASP A 60 -3.82 7.16 -10.35
CA ASP A 60 -3.86 6.90 -11.80
C ASP A 60 -2.88 7.77 -12.59
N ASP A 61 -2.58 8.96 -12.13
CA ASP A 61 -1.57 9.86 -12.72
C ASP A 61 -0.14 9.31 -12.53
N ILE A 62 0.18 8.77 -11.35
CA ILE A 62 1.48 8.12 -11.10
C ILE A 62 1.59 6.82 -11.89
N ILE A 63 0.52 6.02 -11.96
CA ILE A 63 0.50 4.81 -12.77
C ILE A 63 0.74 5.14 -14.24
N SER A 64 0.06 6.15 -14.78
CA SER A 64 0.25 6.62 -16.16
C SER A 64 1.67 7.13 -16.39
N LYS A 65 2.23 7.88 -15.45
CA LYS A 65 3.61 8.36 -15.49
C LYS A 65 4.62 7.20 -15.47
N LEU A 66 4.39 6.17 -14.63
CA LEU A 66 5.22 4.98 -14.59
C LEU A 66 5.14 4.16 -15.87
N ALA A 67 3.94 4.00 -16.42
CA ALA A 67 3.76 3.31 -17.69
C ALA A 67 4.53 3.97 -18.85
N SER A 68 4.76 5.29 -18.79
CA SER A 68 5.58 6.00 -19.78
C SER A 68 7.09 5.86 -19.58
N LYS A 69 7.56 5.36 -18.42
CA LYS A 69 8.99 5.22 -18.12
C LYS A 69 9.62 4.09 -18.94
N LYS A 70 10.86 4.30 -19.37
CA LYS A 70 11.59 3.33 -20.20
C LYS A 70 11.94 2.05 -19.43
N THR A 71 12.23 2.16 -18.15
CA THR A 71 12.66 1.03 -17.34
C THR A 71 11.98 1.07 -15.99
N ILE A 72 11.23 0.03 -15.67
CA ILE A 72 10.74 -0.26 -14.33
C ILE A 72 11.60 -1.41 -13.79
N SER A 73 12.49 -1.09 -12.85
CA SER A 73 13.52 -2.02 -12.38
C SER A 73 13.10 -2.84 -11.15
N LYS A 74 12.10 -2.37 -10.43
CA LYS A 74 11.63 -3.01 -9.19
C LYS A 74 10.15 -2.75 -9.00
N LEU A 75 9.43 -3.75 -8.51
CA LEU A 75 8.08 -3.62 -7.98
C LEU A 75 8.06 -4.25 -6.59
N GLU A 76 7.49 -3.55 -5.62
CA GLU A 76 7.33 -3.98 -4.24
C GLU A 76 5.84 -3.90 -3.88
N VAL A 77 5.28 -5.02 -3.43
CA VAL A 77 3.88 -5.17 -3.03
C VAL A 77 3.85 -5.66 -1.60
N GLU A 78 3.23 -4.92 -0.70
CA GLU A 78 3.00 -5.35 0.68
C GLU A 78 1.49 -5.52 0.91
N VAL A 79 1.13 -6.68 1.45
CA VAL A 79 -0.27 -7.03 1.73
C VAL A 79 -0.47 -7.31 3.22
N ALA A 80 -1.65 -6.96 3.74
CA ALA A 80 -2.09 -7.44 5.03
C ALA A 80 -2.23 -8.96 4.99
N VAL A 81 -2.23 -9.61 6.16
CA VAL A 81 -2.23 -11.08 6.30
C VAL A 81 -2.96 -11.76 5.14
N PRO A 82 -2.22 -12.42 4.26
CA PRO A 82 -2.80 -12.95 3.05
C PRO A 82 -3.76 -14.09 3.41
N SER A 83 -4.97 -14.05 2.85
CA SER A 83 -5.82 -15.23 2.79
C SER A 83 -5.18 -16.27 1.86
N ASP A 84 -5.56 -17.53 1.99
CA ASP A 84 -5.08 -18.60 1.12
C ASP A 84 -5.29 -18.27 -0.37
N GLN A 85 -6.36 -17.58 -0.69
CA GLN A 85 -6.66 -17.14 -2.04
C GLN A 85 -5.60 -16.17 -2.55
N ILE A 86 -5.24 -15.14 -1.76
CA ILE A 86 -4.21 -14.16 -2.13
C ILE A 86 -2.85 -14.85 -2.32
N LEU A 87 -2.50 -15.77 -1.41
CA LEU A 87 -1.24 -16.52 -1.52
C LEU A 87 -1.19 -17.37 -2.78
N SER A 88 -2.33 -18.01 -3.14
CA SER A 88 -2.46 -18.81 -4.36
C SER A 88 -2.28 -17.95 -5.62
N GLU A 89 -2.94 -16.80 -5.68
CA GLU A 89 -2.87 -15.88 -6.81
C GLU A 89 -1.47 -15.26 -6.98
N LEU A 90 -0.75 -15.07 -5.88
CA LEU A 90 0.66 -14.64 -5.90
C LEU A 90 1.64 -15.78 -6.20
N GLY A 91 1.15 -17.00 -6.46
CA GLY A 91 1.97 -18.16 -6.80
C GLY A 91 2.74 -18.75 -5.62
N VAL A 92 2.34 -18.47 -4.39
CA VAL A 92 2.94 -19.08 -3.20
C VAL A 92 2.54 -20.55 -3.14
N ASN A 93 3.49 -21.44 -2.83
CA ASN A 93 3.21 -22.86 -2.72
C ASN A 93 2.20 -23.14 -1.59
N PRO A 94 1.10 -23.89 -1.84
CA PRO A 94 0.13 -24.25 -0.84
C PRO A 94 0.71 -24.85 0.45
N ASN A 95 1.77 -25.62 0.35
CA ASN A 95 2.44 -26.22 1.52
C ASN A 95 3.08 -25.16 2.47
N SER A 96 3.22 -23.93 2.01
CA SER A 96 3.74 -22.82 2.82
C SER A 96 2.64 -22.04 3.52
N TYR A 97 1.35 -22.27 3.19
CA TYR A 97 0.24 -21.53 3.76
C TYR A 97 0.09 -21.77 5.26
N ASP A 98 0.14 -23.05 5.67
CA ASP A 98 0.05 -23.40 7.09
C ASP A 98 1.17 -22.78 7.92
N ALA A 99 2.38 -22.71 7.35
CA ALA A 99 3.52 -22.06 8.00
C ALA A 99 3.28 -20.56 8.15
N LEU A 100 2.68 -19.90 7.16
CA LEU A 100 2.36 -18.47 7.18
C LEU A 100 1.17 -18.14 8.07
N GLN A 101 0.16 -19.02 8.14
CA GLN A 101 -1.01 -18.84 9.02
C GLN A 101 -0.68 -19.08 10.49
N ASN A 102 0.19 -20.05 10.79
CA ASN A 102 0.60 -20.39 12.15
C ASN A 102 1.59 -19.38 12.76
N VAL A 103 2.27 -18.60 11.92
CA VAL A 103 3.05 -17.45 12.37
C VAL A 103 2.07 -16.28 12.49
N ARG A 104 2.12 -15.53 13.59
CA ARG A 104 1.34 -14.28 13.75
C ARG A 104 1.87 -13.19 12.78
N THR A 105 1.89 -13.52 11.50
CA THR A 105 2.36 -12.64 10.42
C THR A 105 1.32 -11.57 10.20
N ARG A 106 1.72 -10.31 10.29
CA ARG A 106 0.79 -9.18 10.07
C ARG A 106 0.79 -8.72 8.62
N THR A 107 1.90 -8.88 7.92
CA THR A 107 2.06 -8.45 6.53
C THR A 107 2.97 -9.42 5.77
N ALA A 108 2.79 -9.48 4.46
CA ALA A 108 3.72 -10.14 3.54
C ALA A 108 4.17 -9.14 2.48
N THR A 109 5.47 -9.11 2.19
CA THR A 109 6.05 -8.25 1.16
C THR A 109 6.61 -9.11 0.04
N TYR A 110 6.22 -8.79 -1.19
CA TYR A 110 6.71 -9.40 -2.41
C TYR A 110 7.52 -8.37 -3.17
N GLU A 111 8.70 -8.77 -3.60
CA GLU A 111 9.61 -7.91 -4.34
C GLU A 111 10.01 -8.59 -5.64
N VAL A 112 9.73 -7.93 -6.76
CA VAL A 112 10.19 -8.34 -8.09
C VAL A 112 11.26 -7.37 -8.52
N VAL A 113 12.46 -7.89 -8.83
CA VAL A 113 13.60 -7.09 -9.25
C VAL A 113 14.04 -7.54 -10.64
N GLY A 114 14.13 -6.60 -11.55
CA GLY A 114 14.65 -6.84 -12.91
C GLY A 114 16.15 -7.07 -12.92
N HIS A 115 16.63 -7.74 -13.98
CA HIS A 115 18.05 -7.81 -14.24
C HIS A 115 18.63 -6.42 -14.44
N ARG A 116 19.94 -6.26 -14.17
CA ARG A 116 20.64 -4.99 -14.27
C ARG A 116 20.32 -4.26 -15.58
N ASN A 117 19.82 -3.04 -15.48
CA ASN A 117 19.41 -2.15 -16.59
C ASN A 117 18.28 -2.70 -17.51
N LYS A 118 17.53 -3.71 -17.06
CA LYS A 118 16.35 -4.17 -17.77
C LYS A 118 15.08 -3.85 -17.00
N SER A 119 14.01 -3.58 -17.74
CA SER A 119 12.67 -3.49 -17.17
C SER A 119 12.20 -4.89 -16.75
N ILE A 120 11.42 -4.94 -15.65
CA ILE A 120 10.70 -6.16 -15.25
C ILE A 120 9.52 -6.45 -16.18
N PHE A 121 9.10 -5.47 -16.98
CA PHE A 121 8.04 -5.60 -17.98
C PHE A 121 8.63 -5.42 -19.38
N GLU A 122 8.16 -6.22 -20.31
CA GLU A 122 8.56 -6.12 -21.72
C GLU A 122 7.92 -4.91 -22.40
N ASN A 123 6.72 -4.53 -21.95
CA ASN A 123 5.96 -3.42 -22.50
C ASN A 123 5.05 -2.76 -21.44
N GLN A 124 4.48 -1.62 -21.80
CA GLN A 124 3.58 -0.85 -20.93
C GLN A 124 2.28 -1.59 -20.61
N SER A 125 1.76 -2.37 -21.55
CA SER A 125 0.50 -3.11 -21.34
C SER A 125 0.63 -4.15 -20.23
N GLY A 126 1.74 -4.87 -20.17
CA GLY A 126 2.00 -5.84 -19.09
C GLY A 126 2.07 -5.20 -17.70
N PHE A 127 2.64 -3.98 -17.62
CA PHE A 127 2.63 -3.23 -16.36
C PHE A 127 1.20 -2.82 -15.96
N MET A 128 0.42 -2.26 -16.89
CA MET A 128 -0.95 -1.81 -16.63
C MET A 128 -1.88 -2.96 -16.28
N GLU A 129 -1.73 -4.10 -16.94
CA GLU A 129 -2.48 -5.33 -16.66
C GLU A 129 -2.19 -5.82 -15.23
N LEU A 130 -0.91 -5.95 -14.85
CA LEU A 130 -0.54 -6.36 -13.50
C LEU A 130 -1.06 -5.39 -12.43
N ILE A 131 -0.98 -4.08 -12.65
CA ILE A 131 -1.54 -3.10 -11.70
C ILE A 131 -3.05 -3.24 -11.57
N GLY A 132 -3.75 -3.49 -12.68
CA GLY A 132 -5.19 -3.78 -12.69
C GLY A 132 -5.54 -5.03 -11.89
N ASP A 133 -4.78 -6.09 -12.07
CA ASP A 133 -4.94 -7.36 -11.34
C ASP A 133 -4.66 -7.19 -9.84
N ILE A 134 -3.58 -6.50 -9.48
CA ILE A 134 -3.27 -6.17 -8.09
C ILE A 134 -4.42 -5.38 -7.45
N LYS A 135 -4.95 -4.37 -8.15
CA LYS A 135 -6.05 -3.56 -7.66
C LYS A 135 -7.33 -4.38 -7.43
N SER A 136 -7.67 -5.24 -8.39
CA SER A 136 -8.89 -6.05 -8.33
C SER A 136 -8.81 -7.17 -7.30
N THR A 137 -7.64 -7.79 -7.17
CA THR A 137 -7.42 -8.97 -6.31
C THR A 137 -7.14 -8.59 -4.86
N LEU A 138 -6.25 -7.62 -4.64
CA LEU A 138 -5.78 -7.29 -3.30
C LEU A 138 -6.65 -6.23 -2.60
N GLY A 139 -7.22 -5.29 -3.37
CA GLY A 139 -8.16 -4.30 -2.85
C GLY A 139 -7.74 -3.68 -1.52
N GLU A 140 -8.57 -3.86 -0.50
CA GLU A 140 -8.34 -3.33 0.87
C GLU A 140 -7.17 -4.00 1.62
N ASN A 141 -6.68 -5.14 1.16
CA ASN A 141 -5.53 -5.82 1.76
C ASN A 141 -4.19 -5.28 1.29
N LEU A 142 -4.19 -4.43 0.26
CA LEU A 142 -2.98 -3.83 -0.28
C LEU A 142 -2.50 -2.70 0.65
N LEU A 143 -1.34 -2.89 1.27
CA LEU A 143 -0.77 -1.94 2.22
C LEU A 143 0.28 -1.03 1.60
N LYS A 144 0.97 -1.54 0.57
CA LYS A 144 2.03 -0.80 -0.13
C LYS A 144 2.15 -1.30 -1.56
N LEU A 145 2.29 -0.37 -2.47
CA LEU A 145 2.63 -0.65 -3.86
C LEU A 145 3.64 0.40 -4.31
N ARG A 146 4.87 -0.03 -4.54
CA ARG A 146 5.97 0.87 -4.90
C ARG A 146 6.73 0.33 -6.09
N ALA A 147 7.09 1.22 -7.00
CA ALA A 147 7.93 0.87 -8.15
C ALA A 147 9.15 1.78 -8.22
N ASN A 148 10.28 1.20 -8.65
CA ASN A 148 11.46 1.98 -9.01
C ASN A 148 11.56 2.03 -10.53
N ALA A 149 11.61 3.23 -11.07
CA ALA A 149 11.66 3.46 -12.51
C ALA A 149 12.63 4.57 -12.89
N LYS A 150 13.06 4.56 -14.14
CA LYS A 150 13.94 5.58 -14.72
C LYS A 150 13.70 5.74 -16.21
N ASP A 151 14.02 6.91 -16.73
CA ASP A 151 14.23 7.16 -18.16
C ASP A 151 15.70 6.98 -18.57
N GLU A 152 15.97 7.13 -19.86
CA GLU A 152 17.35 7.14 -20.35
C GLU A 152 18.16 8.24 -19.68
N ASN A 153 19.36 7.88 -19.18
CA ASN A 153 20.30 8.79 -18.53
C ASN A 153 19.82 9.44 -17.21
N GLU A 154 18.70 8.98 -16.64
CA GLU A 154 18.24 9.41 -15.33
C GLU A 154 18.62 8.43 -14.22
N GLN A 155 18.70 8.95 -13.00
CA GLN A 155 18.79 8.10 -11.82
C GLN A 155 17.44 7.44 -11.56
N SER A 156 17.48 6.20 -11.04
CA SER A 156 16.26 5.48 -10.65
C SER A 156 15.57 6.22 -9.52
N GLN A 157 14.28 6.50 -9.70
CA GLN A 157 13.41 7.11 -8.71
C GLN A 157 12.41 6.09 -8.19
N SER A 158 12.05 6.23 -6.93
CA SER A 158 11.01 5.43 -6.29
C SER A 158 9.67 6.14 -6.37
N TYR A 159 8.66 5.44 -6.82
CA TYR A 159 7.28 5.92 -6.94
C TYR A 159 6.40 5.09 -6.02
N ASP A 160 5.65 5.75 -5.15
CA ASP A 160 4.59 5.13 -4.37
C ASP A 160 3.30 5.22 -5.18
N LEU A 161 2.70 4.08 -5.51
CA LEU A 161 1.50 4.02 -6.33
C LEU A 161 0.22 4.08 -5.48
N LEU A 162 0.38 3.91 -4.18
CA LEU A 162 -0.71 4.10 -3.24
C LEU A 162 -0.54 5.46 -2.59
N GLN A 163 -1.44 6.35 -2.86
CA GLN A 163 -1.70 7.47 -1.98
C GLN A 163 -2.76 7.00 -1.00
N TYR A 164 -2.48 7.10 0.26
CA TYR A 164 -3.52 7.05 1.28
C TYR A 164 -4.24 8.41 1.22
N SER A 165 -4.97 8.62 0.14
CA SER A 165 -6.06 9.57 0.10
C SER A 165 -7.23 8.81 0.68
N PHE A 166 -7.67 9.25 1.78
CA PHE A 166 -8.81 8.74 2.49
C PHE A 166 -9.99 9.59 2.18
#